data_92730bf3c337cdcd8e6a9a3d8b792c6c
#
_entry.id   92730bf3c337cdcd8e6a9a3d8b792c6c
#
_cell.length_a   1.000
_cell.length_b   1.000
_cell.length_c   1.000
_cell.angle_alpha   90.00
_cell.angle_beta   90.00
_cell.angle_gamma   90.00
#
_symmetry.space_group_name_H-M   'P 1'
#
loop_
_entity.id
_entity.type
_entity.pdbx_description
1 polymer ?
#
loop_
_entity_poly.entity_id
_entity_poly.type
_entity_poly.pdbx_seq_one_letter_code
_entity_poly.pdbx_strand_id
1 'polypeptide(L)'
;MIQPQFLAVAPLTAKAKTSLFALDPALGVLDPQGPVAAGNSQILLNALAIMLMIVVPTLLAPLAFAWWFRASNKRAIYRPEWAYSGRLELIVWGIPLLVILFLSGVTWIGSHDLDPARPLAEEAKPVEIQVVSLDWKWLFIYPDEGVASVNEIALPTDRPAHFSLTSATVMNMFFVPQLGSMIATMNGMATQLNLKADRPGDYHGQSAQFSGAGFSDMHFVLRALAPDSFTQWTAEARKSRLALDESEYLALARARATSPTLFYGSIDRALFERIAARRLTSEAGPISAPARTIE
;
A
#
# COMPACT_ATOMS: atom_id res chain seq x y z
N MET A 1 -33.91 -2.93 -39.36
CA MET A 1 -32.69 -2.14 -39.14
C MET A 1 -33.00 -1.15 -38.01
N ILE A 2 -32.71 -1.51 -36.76
CA ILE A 2 -32.91 -0.65 -35.60
C ILE A 2 -31.55 -0.57 -34.93
N GLN A 3 -30.92 0.60 -35.02
CA GLN A 3 -29.65 0.86 -34.31
C GLN A 3 -29.92 1.06 -32.82
N PRO A 4 -29.14 0.45 -31.91
CA PRO A 4 -29.19 0.76 -30.51
C PRO A 4 -28.48 2.10 -30.27
N GLN A 5 -29.21 3.09 -29.76
CA GLN A 5 -28.64 4.32 -29.25
C GLN A 5 -27.93 4.01 -27.92
N PHE A 6 -26.59 4.04 -27.93
CA PHE A 6 -25.79 4.11 -26.72
C PHE A 6 -25.99 5.49 -26.07
N LEU A 7 -26.66 5.53 -24.94
CA LEU A 7 -26.64 6.68 -24.06
C LEU A 7 -25.22 6.87 -23.54
N ALA A 8 -24.51 7.81 -24.12
CA ALA A 8 -23.24 8.30 -23.63
C ALA A 8 -23.50 9.03 -22.32
N VAL A 9 -23.12 8.41 -21.21
CA VAL A 9 -22.97 9.11 -19.93
C VAL A 9 -21.79 10.06 -20.09
N ALA A 10 -22.09 11.37 -20.07
CA ALA A 10 -21.08 12.41 -20.19
C ALA A 10 -20.04 12.26 -19.08
N PRO A 11 -18.72 12.27 -19.41
CA PRO A 11 -17.70 12.31 -18.38
C PRO A 11 -17.81 13.66 -17.65
N LEU A 12 -18.01 13.62 -16.36
CA LEU A 12 -17.77 14.75 -15.49
C LEU A 12 -16.30 15.14 -15.62
N THR A 13 -16.02 16.04 -16.57
CA THR A 13 -14.71 16.67 -16.68
C THR A 13 -14.51 17.58 -15.47
N ALA A 14 -14.07 17.02 -14.36
CA ALA A 14 -13.37 17.79 -13.36
C ALA A 14 -12.12 18.36 -14.04
N LYS A 15 -12.13 19.67 -14.31
CA LYS A 15 -10.92 20.42 -14.67
C LYS A 15 -9.90 20.17 -13.58
N ALA A 16 -9.01 19.22 -13.81
CA ALA A 16 -7.79 19.07 -13.03
C ALA A 16 -7.03 20.40 -13.17
N LYS A 17 -7.08 21.24 -12.15
CA LYS A 17 -6.08 22.27 -11.96
C LYS A 17 -4.77 21.50 -11.79
N THR A 18 -3.98 21.47 -12.85
CA THR A 18 -2.60 21.05 -12.80
C THR A 18 -1.88 22.07 -11.91
N SER A 19 -1.93 21.85 -10.60
CA SER A 19 -1.04 22.57 -9.69
C SER A 19 0.35 21.98 -9.97
N LEU A 20 1.34 22.84 -10.13
CA LEU A 20 2.75 22.53 -10.30
C LEU A 20 3.34 21.70 -9.12
N PHE A 21 2.49 21.41 -8.12
CA PHE A 21 2.68 20.54 -6.95
C PHE A 21 1.55 19.51 -6.85
N ALA A 22 1.08 18.94 -7.96
CA ALA A 22 0.43 17.64 -7.87
C ALA A 22 1.51 16.70 -7.31
N LEU A 23 1.48 16.51 -6.00
CA LEU A 23 2.39 15.63 -5.28
C LEU A 23 2.31 14.27 -5.99
N ASP A 24 3.44 13.87 -6.57
CA ASP A 24 3.64 12.58 -7.18
C ASP A 24 3.08 11.52 -6.21
N PRO A 25 2.29 10.51 -6.67
CA PRO A 25 1.85 9.40 -5.80
C PRO A 25 2.98 8.80 -4.96
N ALA A 26 4.24 8.95 -5.40
CA ALA A 26 5.43 8.59 -4.64
C ALA A 26 5.58 9.33 -3.29
N LEU A 27 4.96 10.49 -3.11
CA LEU A 27 4.97 11.25 -1.85
C LEU A 27 3.76 10.94 -0.95
N GLY A 28 2.89 10.02 -1.35
CA GLY A 28 1.68 9.66 -0.61
C GLY A 28 1.90 9.28 0.86
N VAL A 29 3.04 8.67 1.19
CA VAL A 29 3.43 8.35 2.57
C VAL A 29 3.70 9.60 3.41
N LEU A 30 4.11 10.71 2.80
CA LEU A 30 4.35 11.99 3.46
C LEU A 30 3.11 12.89 3.55
N ASP A 31 2.00 12.47 2.91
CA ASP A 31 0.69 13.12 3.01
C ASP A 31 -0.34 12.14 3.57
N PRO A 32 -0.27 11.79 4.87
CA PRO A 32 -1.14 10.81 5.48
C PRO A 32 -2.59 11.32 5.56
N GLN A 33 -3.53 10.46 5.15
CA GLN A 33 -4.97 10.75 5.16
C GLN A 33 -5.77 9.77 6.02
N GLY A 34 -5.07 9.04 6.89
CA GLY A 34 -5.65 8.13 7.86
C GLY A 34 -4.73 7.88 9.06
N PRO A 35 -5.26 7.35 10.17
CA PRO A 35 -4.53 7.22 11.44
C PRO A 35 -3.30 6.30 11.32
N VAL A 36 -3.39 5.21 10.57
CA VAL A 36 -2.28 4.28 10.35
C VAL A 36 -1.17 4.94 9.54
N ALA A 37 -1.51 5.65 8.47
CA ALA A 37 -0.54 6.39 7.67
C ALA A 37 0.12 7.52 8.46
N ALA A 38 -0.64 8.22 9.31
CA ALA A 38 -0.10 9.26 10.21
C ALA A 38 0.92 8.67 11.19
N GLY A 39 0.62 7.51 11.79
CA GLY A 39 1.56 6.79 12.65
C GLY A 39 2.84 6.38 11.91
N ASN A 40 2.72 5.82 10.71
CA ASN A 40 3.87 5.46 9.87
C ASN A 40 4.73 6.68 9.51
N SER A 41 4.10 7.80 9.13
CA SER A 41 4.80 9.06 8.82
C SER A 41 5.54 9.59 10.04
N GLN A 42 4.94 9.53 11.23
CA GLN A 42 5.58 9.95 12.48
C GLN A 42 6.82 9.10 12.80
N ILE A 43 6.73 7.77 12.65
CA ILE A 43 7.88 6.88 12.86
C ILE A 43 8.98 7.19 11.84
N LEU A 44 8.63 7.38 10.57
CA LEU A 44 9.58 7.75 9.52
C LEU A 44 10.33 9.05 9.85
N LEU A 45 9.60 10.10 10.24
CA LEU A 45 10.19 11.40 10.56
C LEU A 45 11.08 11.32 11.83
N ASN A 46 10.66 10.59 12.85
CA ASN A 46 11.44 10.36 14.06
C ASN A 46 12.74 9.61 13.73
N ALA A 47 12.66 8.54 12.95
CA ALA A 47 13.82 7.78 12.52
C ALA A 47 14.77 8.63 11.67
N LEU A 48 14.23 9.42 10.74
CA LEU A 48 15.01 10.35 9.92
C LEU A 48 15.73 11.40 10.78
N ALA A 49 15.06 12.01 11.74
CA ALA A 49 15.67 13.00 12.63
C ALA A 49 16.81 12.40 13.45
N ILE A 50 16.64 11.20 14.00
CA ILE A 50 17.68 10.48 14.74
C ILE A 50 18.87 10.16 13.84
N MET A 51 18.61 9.66 12.64
CA MET A 51 19.66 9.35 11.66
C MET A 51 20.44 10.60 11.24
N LEU A 52 19.77 11.71 10.95
CA LEU A 52 20.42 12.96 10.56
C LEU A 52 21.32 13.52 11.66
N MET A 53 20.95 13.33 12.93
CA MET A 53 21.77 13.75 14.08
C MET A 53 23.16 13.09 14.06
N ILE A 54 23.30 11.91 13.46
CA ILE A 54 24.60 11.21 13.33
C ILE A 54 25.22 11.44 11.95
N VAL A 55 24.43 11.30 10.90
CA VAL A 55 24.92 11.35 9.51
C VAL A 55 25.51 12.72 9.21
N VAL A 56 24.83 13.81 9.62
CA VAL A 56 25.30 15.16 9.33
C VAL A 56 26.66 15.46 9.97
N PRO A 57 26.86 15.25 11.30
CA PRO A 57 28.20 15.43 11.89
C PRO A 57 29.26 14.51 11.27
N THR A 58 28.91 13.26 10.97
CA THR A 58 29.86 12.30 10.36
C THR A 58 30.30 12.73 8.97
N LEU A 59 29.42 13.31 8.15
CA LEU A 59 29.77 13.86 6.84
C LEU A 59 30.54 15.17 6.94
N LEU A 60 30.23 16.01 7.93
CA LEU A 60 30.92 17.30 8.12
C LEU A 60 32.28 17.15 8.77
N ALA A 61 32.49 16.13 9.61
CA ALA A 61 33.77 15.95 10.32
C ALA A 61 34.98 15.79 9.39
N PRO A 62 35.00 14.99 8.32
CA PRO A 62 36.11 14.90 7.39
C PRO A 62 36.40 16.24 6.70
N LEU A 63 35.37 16.98 6.31
CA LEU A 63 35.52 18.30 5.70
C LEU A 63 36.11 19.29 6.70
N ALA A 64 35.64 19.27 7.92
CA ALA A 64 36.20 20.12 9.01
C ALA A 64 37.64 19.76 9.32
N PHE A 65 37.99 18.48 9.35
CA PHE A 65 39.39 18.05 9.55
C PHE A 65 40.26 18.43 8.37
N ALA A 66 39.86 18.24 7.13
CA ALA A 66 40.57 18.62 5.95
C ALA A 66 40.85 20.16 5.93
N TRP A 67 39.84 20.93 6.32
CA TRP A 67 39.97 22.38 6.42
C TRP A 67 40.89 22.82 7.57
N TRP A 68 40.74 22.18 8.76
CA TRP A 68 41.53 22.54 9.96
C TRP A 68 42.99 22.15 9.81
N PHE A 69 43.28 20.95 9.30
CA PHE A 69 44.65 20.44 9.16
C PHE A 69 45.31 20.75 7.81
N ARG A 70 44.76 21.71 7.05
CA ARG A 70 45.38 22.15 5.79
C ARG A 70 46.79 22.75 6.05
N ALA A 71 47.72 22.59 5.10
CA ALA A 71 49.12 23.01 5.21
C ALA A 71 49.30 24.50 5.57
N SER A 72 48.36 25.37 5.20
CA SER A 72 48.41 26.82 5.50
C SER A 72 47.99 27.15 6.96
N ASN A 73 47.43 26.22 7.71
CA ASN A 73 46.99 26.46 9.09
C ASN A 73 48.12 26.18 10.10
N LYS A 74 48.82 27.22 10.49
CA LYS A 74 49.91 27.14 11.50
C LYS A 74 49.44 26.86 12.94
N ARG A 75 48.11 26.87 13.19
CA ARG A 75 47.52 26.57 14.53
C ARG A 75 47.28 25.08 14.72
N ALA A 76 47.24 24.29 13.65
CA ALA A 76 47.05 22.85 13.74
C ALA A 76 48.33 22.18 14.29
N ILE A 77 48.18 21.40 15.34
CA ILE A 77 49.29 20.67 15.97
C ILE A 77 49.46 19.35 15.21
N TYR A 78 50.64 19.20 14.62
CA TYR A 78 51.05 17.98 13.94
C TYR A 78 51.48 16.90 14.98
N ARG A 79 50.80 15.72 14.99
CA ARG A 79 51.07 14.59 15.91
C ARG A 79 51.22 13.29 15.10
N PRO A 80 52.39 13.05 14.46
CA PRO A 80 52.57 11.90 13.56
C PRO A 80 52.49 10.55 14.26
N GLU A 81 52.82 10.49 15.56
CA GLU A 81 52.83 9.25 16.35
C GLU A 81 51.51 8.95 17.05
N TRP A 82 50.47 9.77 16.79
CA TRP A 82 49.16 9.52 17.39
C TRP A 82 48.45 8.35 16.68
N ALA A 83 48.37 7.19 17.36
CA ALA A 83 47.81 5.99 16.79
C ALA A 83 46.53 5.54 17.52
N TYR A 84 46.34 5.94 18.78
CA TYR A 84 45.23 5.43 19.60
C TYR A 84 44.71 6.42 20.64
N SER A 85 43.41 6.40 20.87
CA SER A 85 42.76 7.11 21.97
C SER A 85 41.49 6.37 22.43
N GLY A 86 41.55 5.71 23.58
CA GLY A 86 40.42 4.97 24.13
C GLY A 86 39.17 5.81 24.34
N ARG A 87 39.30 7.13 24.60
CA ARG A 87 38.14 8.04 24.71
C ARG A 87 37.46 8.24 23.39
N LEU A 88 38.22 8.38 22.29
CA LEU A 88 37.63 8.54 20.95
C LEU A 88 37.00 7.24 20.50
N GLU A 89 37.61 6.10 20.76
CA GLU A 89 37.03 4.81 20.44
C GLU A 89 35.72 4.57 21.18
N LEU A 90 35.67 4.90 22.48
CA LEU A 90 34.43 4.78 23.23
C LEU A 90 33.31 5.63 22.63
N ILE A 91 33.59 6.84 22.16
CA ILE A 91 32.62 7.71 21.50
C ILE A 91 32.18 7.14 20.16
N VAL A 92 33.16 6.73 19.33
CA VAL A 92 32.93 6.24 17.96
C VAL A 92 32.11 4.95 17.94
N TRP A 93 32.30 4.08 18.93
CA TRP A 93 31.56 2.83 19.06
C TRP A 93 30.28 3.01 19.90
N GLY A 94 30.36 3.80 20.97
CA GLY A 94 29.26 3.97 21.91
C GLY A 94 28.07 4.72 21.32
N ILE A 95 28.29 5.80 20.59
CA ILE A 95 27.20 6.59 20.01
C ILE A 95 26.38 5.77 19.00
N PRO A 96 26.97 5.11 17.98
CA PRO A 96 26.19 4.27 17.06
C PRO A 96 25.45 3.11 17.77
N LEU A 97 26.08 2.48 18.77
CA LEU A 97 25.42 1.43 19.56
C LEU A 97 24.16 1.94 20.27
N LEU A 98 24.27 3.08 20.95
CA LEU A 98 23.11 3.68 21.64
C LEU A 98 21.99 4.04 20.66
N VAL A 99 22.35 4.54 19.48
CA VAL A 99 21.34 4.89 18.45
C VAL A 99 20.67 3.65 17.88
N ILE A 100 21.41 2.56 17.65
CA ILE A 100 20.80 1.29 17.19
C ILE A 100 19.82 0.78 18.26
N LEU A 101 20.17 0.82 19.53
CA LEU A 101 19.29 0.40 20.63
C LEU A 101 18.04 1.28 20.69
N PHE A 102 18.19 2.60 20.53
CA PHE A 102 17.06 3.52 20.55
C PHE A 102 16.14 3.35 19.35
N LEU A 103 16.70 3.25 18.13
CA LEU A 103 15.91 2.98 16.91
C LEU A 103 15.21 1.62 16.96
N SER A 104 15.87 0.61 17.53
CA SER A 104 15.24 -0.71 17.74
C SER A 104 14.03 -0.62 18.67
N GLY A 105 14.10 0.19 19.73
CA GLY A 105 12.98 0.46 20.61
C GLY A 105 11.81 1.17 19.90
N VAL A 106 12.11 2.21 19.12
CA VAL A 106 11.10 2.93 18.33
C VAL A 106 10.42 2.00 17.32
N THR A 107 11.22 1.17 16.62
CA THR A 107 10.70 0.21 15.65
C THR A 107 9.85 -0.87 16.31
N TRP A 108 10.30 -1.39 17.45
CA TRP A 108 9.56 -2.40 18.23
C TRP A 108 8.18 -1.90 18.64
N ILE A 109 8.11 -0.74 19.29
CA ILE A 109 6.84 -0.14 19.72
C ILE A 109 5.96 0.14 18.50
N GLY A 110 6.50 0.81 17.47
CA GLY A 110 5.75 1.17 16.27
C GLY A 110 5.20 -0.02 15.51
N SER A 111 5.95 -1.13 15.40
CA SER A 111 5.49 -2.33 14.70
C SER A 111 4.34 -3.05 15.44
N HIS A 112 4.29 -2.94 16.76
CA HIS A 112 3.19 -3.50 17.56
C HIS A 112 1.95 -2.60 17.59
N ASP A 113 2.15 -1.28 17.61
CA ASP A 113 1.04 -0.33 17.64
C ASP A 113 0.35 -0.21 16.27
N LEU A 114 1.11 -0.38 15.19
CA LEU A 114 0.63 -0.29 13.80
C LEU A 114 0.52 -1.66 13.12
N ASP A 115 0.30 -2.73 13.90
CA ASP A 115 0.05 -4.06 13.33
C ASP A 115 -1.17 -4.00 12.40
N PRO A 116 -1.04 -4.39 11.11
CA PRO A 116 -2.13 -4.37 10.16
C PRO A 116 -3.38 -5.14 10.60
N ALA A 117 -3.19 -6.25 11.33
CA ALA A 117 -4.29 -7.08 11.82
C ALA A 117 -4.99 -6.50 13.06
N ARG A 118 -4.36 -5.52 13.75
CA ARG A 118 -4.94 -4.93 14.95
C ARG A 118 -6.15 -4.07 14.60
N PRO A 119 -7.33 -4.34 15.19
CA PRO A 119 -8.51 -3.50 15.00
C PRO A 119 -8.23 -2.05 15.43
N LEU A 120 -8.71 -1.10 14.66
CA LEU A 120 -8.67 0.30 15.06
C LEU A 120 -9.61 0.51 16.25
N ALA A 121 -9.16 1.28 17.24
CA ALA A 121 -9.90 1.54 18.47
C ALA A 121 -11.03 2.56 18.22
N GLU A 122 -12.08 2.13 17.53
CA GLU A 122 -13.27 2.92 17.26
C GLU A 122 -14.53 2.14 17.63
N GLU A 123 -15.58 2.87 18.10
CA GLU A 123 -16.85 2.26 18.48
C GLU A 123 -17.72 1.84 17.29
N ALA A 124 -17.45 2.43 16.12
CA ALA A 124 -18.21 2.16 14.91
C ALA A 124 -17.87 0.77 14.32
N LYS A 125 -18.91 0.00 13.96
CA LYS A 125 -18.74 -1.28 13.28
C LYS A 125 -17.97 -1.08 11.98
N PRO A 126 -16.85 -1.80 11.74
CA PRO A 126 -16.09 -1.69 10.49
C PRO A 126 -16.92 -2.12 9.28
N VAL A 127 -16.54 -1.57 8.11
CA VAL A 127 -17.01 -2.10 6.83
C VAL A 127 -16.18 -3.31 6.49
N GLU A 128 -16.83 -4.46 6.30
CA GLU A 128 -16.16 -5.69 5.90
C GLU A 128 -15.93 -5.71 4.38
N ILE A 129 -14.68 -5.89 3.97
CA ILE A 129 -14.29 -5.93 2.56
C ILE A 129 -13.36 -7.12 2.33
N GLN A 130 -13.74 -7.96 1.39
CA GLN A 130 -12.93 -9.09 0.95
C GLN A 130 -12.20 -8.72 -0.34
N VAL A 131 -10.89 -8.92 -0.37
CA VAL A 131 -10.03 -8.53 -1.49
C VAL A 131 -9.37 -9.75 -2.09
N VAL A 132 -9.51 -9.91 -3.39
CA VAL A 132 -8.84 -10.97 -4.15
C VAL A 132 -7.92 -10.34 -5.18
N SER A 133 -6.60 -10.54 -5.05
CA SER A 133 -5.68 -10.19 -6.12
C SER A 133 -5.73 -11.24 -7.22
N LEU A 134 -5.95 -10.79 -8.45
CA LEU A 134 -5.97 -11.57 -9.68
C LEU A 134 -4.77 -11.19 -10.55
N ASP A 135 -4.60 -11.85 -11.71
CA ASP A 135 -3.57 -11.46 -12.67
C ASP A 135 -3.87 -10.04 -13.19
N TRP A 136 -3.15 -9.07 -12.61
CA TRP A 136 -3.09 -7.63 -12.89
C TRP A 136 -4.40 -6.86 -12.70
N LYS A 137 -5.25 -7.31 -11.77
CA LYS A 137 -6.46 -6.60 -11.33
C LYS A 137 -6.83 -6.96 -9.90
N TRP A 138 -7.66 -6.11 -9.30
CA TRP A 138 -8.14 -6.25 -7.93
C TRP A 138 -9.64 -6.44 -7.91
N LEU A 139 -10.11 -7.50 -7.25
CA LEU A 139 -11.52 -7.75 -7.00
C LEU A 139 -11.84 -7.40 -5.54
N PHE A 140 -12.84 -6.56 -5.33
CA PHE A 140 -13.32 -6.11 -4.03
C PHE A 140 -14.75 -6.61 -3.83
N ILE A 141 -15.00 -7.32 -2.76
CA ILE A 141 -16.31 -7.91 -2.43
C ILE A 141 -16.77 -7.32 -1.10
N TYR A 142 -18.01 -6.85 -1.04
CA TYR A 142 -18.65 -6.30 0.14
C TYR A 142 -19.74 -7.27 0.60
N PRO A 143 -19.43 -8.20 1.54
CA PRO A 143 -20.37 -9.25 1.94
C PRO A 143 -21.65 -8.73 2.61
N ASP A 144 -21.53 -7.65 3.42
CA ASP A 144 -22.66 -7.01 4.08
C ASP A 144 -23.56 -6.25 3.08
N GLU A 145 -22.95 -5.59 2.10
CA GLU A 145 -23.64 -4.81 1.09
C GLU A 145 -24.17 -5.65 -0.09
N GLY A 146 -23.64 -6.84 -0.29
CA GLY A 146 -24.05 -7.75 -1.37
C GLY A 146 -23.60 -7.31 -2.76
N VAL A 147 -22.54 -6.50 -2.87
CA VAL A 147 -22.00 -5.98 -4.14
C VAL A 147 -20.51 -6.30 -4.27
N ALA A 148 -19.98 -6.22 -5.49
CA ALA A 148 -18.55 -6.28 -5.73
C ALA A 148 -18.11 -5.32 -6.83
N SER A 149 -16.80 -4.99 -6.84
CA SER A 149 -16.20 -4.14 -7.85
C SER A 149 -14.82 -4.62 -8.25
N VAL A 150 -14.36 -4.22 -9.44
CA VAL A 150 -13.03 -4.51 -9.96
C VAL A 150 -12.29 -3.19 -10.16
N ASN A 151 -11.06 -3.09 -9.64
CA ASN A 151 -10.15 -1.95 -9.74
C ASN A 151 -10.69 -0.61 -9.18
N GLU A 152 -11.80 -0.65 -8.50
CA GLU A 152 -12.33 0.48 -7.74
C GLU A 152 -12.88 -0.02 -6.41
N ILE A 153 -12.56 0.69 -5.32
CA ILE A 153 -13.03 0.41 -3.97
C ILE A 153 -13.56 1.69 -3.34
N ALA A 154 -14.64 1.62 -2.59
CA ALA A 154 -15.18 2.74 -1.83
C ALA A 154 -15.14 2.46 -0.33
N LEU A 155 -14.79 3.48 0.46
CA LEU A 155 -14.83 3.45 1.93
C LEU A 155 -15.61 4.66 2.44
N PRO A 156 -16.44 4.51 3.48
CA PRO A 156 -16.97 5.66 4.20
C PRO A 156 -15.89 6.24 5.13
N THR A 157 -15.91 7.56 5.33
CA THR A 157 -14.93 8.26 6.17
C THR A 157 -15.26 8.26 7.66
N ASP A 158 -16.46 7.85 8.05
CA ASP A 158 -16.94 7.87 9.44
C ASP A 158 -16.62 6.60 10.24
N ARG A 159 -16.18 5.54 9.57
CA ARG A 159 -15.90 4.25 10.21
C ARG A 159 -14.73 3.52 9.56
N PRO A 160 -14.03 2.65 10.33
CA PRO A 160 -12.92 1.87 9.80
C PRO A 160 -13.40 0.81 8.79
N ALA A 161 -12.47 0.38 7.94
CA ALA A 161 -12.66 -0.76 7.05
C ALA A 161 -11.78 -1.92 7.50
N HIS A 162 -12.36 -3.11 7.60
CA HIS A 162 -11.66 -4.36 7.84
C HIS A 162 -11.54 -5.13 6.53
N PHE A 163 -10.31 -5.40 6.14
CA PHE A 163 -10.00 -6.11 4.90
C PHE A 163 -9.57 -7.54 5.19
N SER A 164 -10.21 -8.50 4.53
CA SER A 164 -9.74 -9.89 4.42
C SER A 164 -9.18 -10.09 3.01
N LEU A 165 -7.88 -10.38 2.90
CA LEU A 165 -7.20 -10.39 1.61
C LEU A 165 -6.65 -11.77 1.27
N THR A 166 -6.82 -12.17 0.00
CA THR A 166 -6.22 -13.40 -0.55
C THR A 166 -5.76 -13.19 -1.98
N SER A 167 -5.10 -14.16 -2.55
CA SER A 167 -4.69 -14.16 -3.96
C SER A 167 -5.23 -15.38 -4.70
N ALA A 168 -5.62 -15.17 -5.95
CA ALA A 168 -6.01 -16.27 -6.84
C ALA A 168 -4.79 -17.05 -7.37
N THR A 169 -3.66 -16.37 -7.57
CA THR A 169 -2.47 -16.92 -8.24
C THR A 169 -1.19 -16.64 -7.47
N VAL A 170 -0.46 -15.61 -7.84
CA VAL A 170 0.82 -15.24 -7.22
C VAL A 170 0.62 -14.24 -6.07
N MET A 171 1.61 -14.15 -5.22
CA MET A 171 1.64 -13.15 -4.15
C MET A 171 1.67 -11.74 -4.76
N ASN A 172 0.83 -10.87 -4.21
CA ASN A 172 0.82 -9.44 -4.48
C ASN A 172 0.86 -8.66 -3.16
N MET A 173 1.16 -7.37 -3.22
CA MET A 173 1.14 -6.49 -2.06
C MET A 173 0.06 -5.44 -2.26
N PHE A 174 -0.98 -5.49 -1.44
CA PHE A 174 -2.01 -4.44 -1.40
C PHE A 174 -1.46 -3.21 -0.71
N PHE A 175 -1.47 -2.07 -1.37
CA PHE A 175 -0.88 -0.85 -0.84
C PHE A 175 -1.65 0.40 -1.26
N VAL A 176 -2.06 1.19 -0.26
CA VAL A 176 -2.63 2.53 -0.42
C VAL A 176 -1.77 3.49 0.41
N PRO A 177 -0.77 4.16 -0.19
CA PRO A 177 0.29 4.90 0.52
C PRO A 177 -0.22 5.95 1.51
N GLN A 178 -1.33 6.61 1.18
CA GLN A 178 -1.91 7.69 2.00
C GLN A 178 -2.75 7.18 3.18
N LEU A 179 -3.13 5.90 3.22
CA LEU A 179 -3.97 5.35 4.28
C LEU A 179 -3.23 4.43 5.24
N GLY A 180 -2.20 3.72 4.78
CA GLY A 180 -1.52 2.81 5.68
C GLY A 180 -0.39 2.00 5.08
N SER A 181 -0.03 0.96 5.82
CA SER A 181 1.00 0.00 5.44
C SER A 181 0.54 -0.93 4.32
N MET A 182 1.50 -1.57 3.68
CA MET A 182 1.21 -2.63 2.71
C MET A 182 1.03 -3.98 3.40
N ILE A 183 0.19 -4.84 2.81
CA ILE A 183 -0.02 -6.22 3.25
C ILE A 183 0.04 -7.19 2.09
N ALA A 184 0.64 -8.36 2.33
CA ALA A 184 0.72 -9.42 1.33
C ALA A 184 -0.63 -10.11 1.13
N THR A 185 -1.04 -10.30 -0.12
CA THR A 185 -2.12 -11.20 -0.53
C THR A 185 -1.51 -12.49 -1.04
N MET A 186 -1.86 -13.61 -0.41
CA MET A 186 -1.25 -14.91 -0.69
C MET A 186 -2.30 -15.95 -1.04
N ASN A 187 -1.96 -16.82 -2.01
CA ASN A 187 -2.85 -17.91 -2.41
C ASN A 187 -2.96 -18.97 -1.31
N GLY A 188 -4.18 -19.32 -0.93
CA GLY A 188 -4.46 -20.33 0.10
C GLY A 188 -4.34 -19.82 1.54
N MET A 189 -4.31 -18.50 1.71
CA MET A 189 -4.26 -17.83 3.00
C MET A 189 -5.12 -16.56 2.95
N ALA A 190 -5.76 -16.21 4.06
CA ALA A 190 -6.40 -14.92 4.25
C ALA A 190 -5.56 -14.08 5.21
N THR A 191 -5.13 -12.91 4.76
CA THR A 191 -4.46 -11.90 5.60
C THR A 191 -5.46 -10.81 5.97
N GLN A 192 -5.18 -10.07 7.04
CA GLN A 192 -6.07 -9.04 7.58
C GLN A 192 -5.40 -7.69 7.59
N LEU A 193 -6.16 -6.65 7.29
CA LEU A 193 -5.71 -5.26 7.29
C LEU A 193 -6.85 -4.36 7.76
N ASN A 194 -6.54 -3.44 8.65
CA ASN A 194 -7.49 -2.43 9.10
C ASN A 194 -7.02 -1.05 8.67
N LEU A 195 -7.85 -0.33 7.93
CA LEU A 195 -7.60 1.02 7.48
C LEU A 195 -8.79 1.93 7.76
N LYS A 196 -8.52 3.24 7.81
CA LYS A 196 -9.53 4.27 7.84
C LYS A 196 -9.06 5.46 7.01
N ALA A 197 -9.98 6.08 6.30
CA ALA A 197 -9.77 7.36 5.66
C ALA A 197 -10.42 8.47 6.52
N ASP A 198 -9.64 9.49 6.90
CA ASP A 198 -10.14 10.61 7.71
C ASP A 198 -10.78 11.70 6.84
N ARG A 199 -10.48 11.73 5.55
CA ARG A 199 -10.98 12.75 4.62
C ARG A 199 -11.54 12.12 3.35
N PRO A 200 -12.64 12.68 2.81
CA PRO A 200 -13.13 12.30 1.50
C PRO A 200 -12.09 12.63 0.41
N GLY A 201 -11.95 11.74 -0.57
CA GLY A 201 -11.03 11.92 -1.68
C GLY A 201 -10.78 10.60 -2.42
N ASP A 202 -10.11 10.70 -3.56
CA ASP A 202 -9.69 9.55 -4.35
C ASP A 202 -8.20 9.27 -4.05
N TYR A 203 -7.91 8.09 -3.53
CA TYR A 203 -6.57 7.64 -3.17
C TYR A 203 -6.10 6.57 -4.16
N HIS A 204 -4.84 6.70 -4.57
CA HIS A 204 -4.24 5.73 -5.47
C HIS A 204 -3.83 4.46 -4.73
N GLY A 205 -4.33 3.31 -5.19
CA GLY A 205 -3.93 2.00 -4.71
C GLY A 205 -3.16 1.24 -5.79
N GLN A 206 -2.21 0.43 -5.37
CA GLN A 206 -1.35 -0.33 -6.29
C GLN A 206 -0.87 -1.64 -5.69
N SER A 207 -0.40 -2.55 -6.54
CA SER A 207 0.44 -3.65 -6.10
C SER A 207 1.88 -3.17 -5.91
N ALA A 208 2.51 -3.48 -4.77
CA ALA A 208 3.90 -3.13 -4.50
C ALA A 208 4.87 -4.33 -4.69
N GLN A 209 4.37 -5.46 -5.22
CA GLN A 209 5.15 -6.66 -5.52
C GLN A 209 5.05 -7.00 -6.99
N PHE A 210 6.20 -7.15 -7.66
CA PHE A 210 6.23 -7.54 -9.07
C PHE A 210 5.57 -8.90 -9.30
N SER A 211 4.59 -8.93 -10.21
CA SER A 211 3.75 -10.10 -10.48
C SER A 211 3.65 -10.45 -11.99
N GLY A 212 4.61 -10.01 -12.79
CA GLY A 212 4.69 -10.33 -14.22
C GLY A 212 4.43 -9.15 -15.15
N ALA A 213 4.10 -9.43 -16.41
CA ALA A 213 4.11 -8.46 -17.50
C ALA A 213 3.12 -7.29 -17.34
N GLY A 214 1.96 -7.51 -16.72
CA GLY A 214 0.94 -6.47 -16.48
C GLY A 214 1.02 -5.81 -15.10
N PHE A 215 2.12 -6.04 -14.36
CA PHE A 215 2.29 -5.45 -13.03
C PHE A 215 2.22 -3.92 -13.02
N SER A 216 2.79 -3.26 -14.03
CA SER A 216 2.78 -1.80 -14.16
C SER A 216 1.38 -1.20 -14.20
N ASP A 217 0.40 -1.97 -14.66
CA ASP A 217 -0.97 -1.52 -14.83
C ASP A 217 -1.91 -2.01 -13.71
N MET A 218 -1.36 -2.72 -12.70
CA MET A 218 -2.12 -3.27 -11.57
C MET A 218 -2.40 -2.21 -10.51
N HIS A 219 -3.24 -1.25 -10.87
CA HIS A 219 -3.68 -0.14 -10.04
C HIS A 219 -5.17 -0.24 -9.73
N PHE A 220 -5.59 0.47 -8.69
CA PHE A 220 -6.99 0.67 -8.35
C PHE A 220 -7.19 2.06 -7.74
N VAL A 221 -8.43 2.53 -7.71
CA VAL A 221 -8.79 3.77 -7.05
C VAL A 221 -9.57 3.43 -5.77
N LEU A 222 -9.12 3.99 -4.65
CA LEU A 222 -9.85 3.95 -3.40
C LEU A 222 -10.56 5.30 -3.22
N ARG A 223 -11.89 5.26 -3.25
CA ARG A 223 -12.75 6.42 -3.01
C ARG A 223 -13.17 6.48 -1.55
N ALA A 224 -12.61 7.41 -0.81
CA ALA A 224 -13.13 7.73 0.52
C ALA A 224 -14.32 8.68 0.37
N LEU A 225 -15.48 8.26 0.81
CA LEU A 225 -16.75 8.94 0.60
C LEU A 225 -17.38 9.35 1.93
N ALA A 226 -18.13 10.45 1.92
CA ALA A 226 -19.05 10.72 3.03
C ALA A 226 -20.09 9.59 3.16
N PRO A 227 -20.64 9.33 4.36
CA PRO A 227 -21.54 8.18 4.61
C PRO A 227 -22.70 8.07 3.63
N ASP A 228 -23.35 9.22 3.33
CA ASP A 228 -24.47 9.25 2.39
C ASP A 228 -24.03 8.91 0.95
N SER A 229 -22.84 9.40 0.55
CA SER A 229 -22.27 9.12 -0.77
C SER A 229 -21.84 7.66 -0.89
N PHE A 230 -21.34 7.04 0.18
CA PHE A 230 -21.05 5.62 0.21
C PHE A 230 -22.33 4.77 0.03
N THR A 231 -23.42 5.17 0.70
CA THR A 231 -24.71 4.52 0.54
C THR A 231 -25.25 4.65 -0.90
N GLN A 232 -25.05 5.81 -1.53
CA GLN A 232 -25.38 6.01 -2.94
C GLN A 232 -24.52 5.17 -3.88
N TRP A 233 -23.22 5.08 -3.62
CA TRP A 233 -22.29 4.26 -4.40
C TRP A 233 -22.68 2.76 -4.35
N THR A 234 -22.99 2.24 -3.16
CA THR A 234 -23.45 0.84 -3.02
C THR A 234 -24.80 0.61 -3.70
N ALA A 235 -25.72 1.56 -3.62
CA ALA A 235 -26.99 1.49 -4.32
C ALA A 235 -26.82 1.52 -5.85
N GLU A 236 -25.86 2.29 -6.37
CA GLU A 236 -25.54 2.33 -7.80
C GLU A 236 -24.89 1.01 -8.26
N ALA A 237 -23.95 0.47 -7.48
CA ALA A 237 -23.36 -0.85 -7.74
C ALA A 237 -24.42 -1.96 -7.82
N ARG A 238 -25.44 -1.93 -6.96
CA ARG A 238 -26.57 -2.89 -6.98
C ARG A 238 -27.42 -2.83 -8.26
N LYS A 239 -27.40 -1.73 -8.99
CA LYS A 239 -28.14 -1.64 -10.27
C LYS A 239 -27.47 -2.42 -11.40
N SER A 240 -26.23 -2.82 -11.22
CA SER A 240 -25.54 -3.68 -12.19
C SER A 240 -26.26 -5.00 -12.35
N ARG A 241 -26.43 -5.43 -13.59
CA ARG A 241 -27.03 -6.74 -13.93
C ARG A 241 -26.04 -7.88 -13.84
N LEU A 242 -24.75 -7.59 -13.63
CA LEU A 242 -23.72 -8.61 -13.49
C LEU A 242 -23.83 -9.25 -12.10
N ALA A 243 -23.72 -10.56 -12.04
CA ALA A 243 -23.66 -11.34 -10.82
C ALA A 243 -22.25 -11.95 -10.68
N LEU A 244 -21.64 -11.81 -9.51
CA LEU A 244 -20.35 -12.43 -9.22
C LEU A 244 -20.62 -13.82 -8.60
N ASP A 245 -20.78 -14.80 -9.46
CA ASP A 245 -20.83 -16.22 -9.12
C ASP A 245 -19.49 -16.91 -9.40
N GLU A 246 -19.42 -18.23 -9.20
CA GLU A 246 -18.23 -19.03 -9.48
C GLU A 246 -17.80 -18.96 -10.94
N SER A 247 -18.76 -19.01 -11.86
CA SER A 247 -18.48 -19.03 -13.30
C SER A 247 -17.88 -17.70 -13.77
N GLU A 248 -18.45 -16.59 -13.31
CA GLU A 248 -17.97 -15.24 -13.62
C GLU A 248 -16.60 -14.98 -12.97
N TYR A 249 -16.41 -15.42 -11.70
CA TYR A 249 -15.10 -15.34 -11.06
C TYR A 249 -14.03 -16.10 -11.85
N LEU A 250 -14.30 -17.32 -12.30
CA LEU A 250 -13.36 -18.11 -13.09
C LEU A 250 -13.08 -17.45 -14.46
N ALA A 251 -14.07 -16.85 -15.09
CA ALA A 251 -13.88 -16.08 -16.32
C ALA A 251 -12.97 -14.85 -16.07
N LEU A 252 -13.23 -14.11 -14.99
CA LEU A 252 -12.42 -12.96 -14.57
C LEU A 252 -10.98 -13.38 -14.23
N ALA A 253 -10.79 -14.50 -13.55
CA ALA A 253 -9.46 -15.01 -13.17
C ALA A 253 -8.65 -15.51 -14.38
N ARG A 254 -9.30 -16.11 -15.36
CA ARG A 254 -8.64 -16.58 -16.61
C ARG A 254 -8.21 -15.43 -17.53
N ALA A 255 -8.90 -14.30 -17.49
CA ALA A 255 -8.58 -13.13 -18.30
C ALA A 255 -7.30 -12.47 -17.75
N ARG A 256 -6.14 -12.87 -18.29
CA ARG A 256 -4.81 -12.31 -17.92
C ARG A 256 -4.61 -10.95 -18.62
N ALA A 257 -5.36 -9.97 -18.19
CA ALA A 257 -5.30 -8.61 -18.71
C ALA A 257 -5.78 -7.64 -17.62
N THR A 258 -5.38 -6.39 -17.74
CA THR A 258 -6.01 -5.29 -16.99
C THR A 258 -7.49 -5.23 -17.35
N SER A 259 -8.30 -4.88 -16.39
CA SER A 259 -9.76 -4.75 -16.58
C SER A 259 -10.17 -3.31 -16.32
N PRO A 260 -11.13 -2.78 -17.06
CA PRO A 260 -11.79 -1.54 -16.64
C PRO A 260 -12.51 -1.76 -15.31
N THR A 261 -12.93 -0.67 -14.70
CA THR A 261 -13.81 -0.74 -13.51
C THR A 261 -15.10 -1.45 -13.88
N LEU A 262 -15.43 -2.50 -13.13
CA LEU A 262 -16.66 -3.28 -13.27
C LEU A 262 -17.38 -3.32 -11.93
N PHE A 263 -18.72 -3.38 -11.96
CA PHE A 263 -19.56 -3.53 -10.77
C PHE A 263 -20.45 -4.76 -10.90
N TYR A 264 -20.59 -5.50 -9.79
CA TYR A 264 -21.48 -6.64 -9.67
C TYR A 264 -22.57 -6.31 -8.66
N GLY A 265 -23.84 -6.40 -9.10
CA GLY A 265 -25.01 -6.06 -8.29
C GLY A 265 -25.44 -7.19 -7.36
N SER A 266 -24.87 -8.37 -7.51
CA SER A 266 -25.08 -9.52 -6.61
C SER A 266 -23.81 -10.36 -6.52
N ILE A 267 -23.64 -11.05 -5.38
CA ILE A 267 -22.46 -11.85 -5.08
C ILE A 267 -22.85 -13.20 -4.47
N ASP A 268 -22.04 -14.20 -4.71
CA ASP A 268 -22.04 -15.42 -3.89
C ASP A 268 -21.21 -15.17 -2.62
N ARG A 269 -21.87 -15.13 -1.46
CA ARG A 269 -21.21 -14.83 -0.17
C ARG A 269 -20.14 -15.84 0.24
N ALA A 270 -20.22 -17.08 -0.23
CA ALA A 270 -19.25 -18.13 0.07
C ALA A 270 -18.05 -18.13 -0.90
N LEU A 271 -18.05 -17.24 -1.91
CA LEU A 271 -17.05 -17.21 -2.96
C LEU A 271 -15.65 -16.97 -2.41
N PHE A 272 -15.48 -15.97 -1.55
CA PHE A 272 -14.18 -15.62 -0.98
C PHE A 272 -13.57 -16.78 -0.17
N GLU A 273 -14.35 -17.44 0.67
CA GLU A 273 -13.87 -18.57 1.47
C GLU A 273 -13.42 -19.74 0.59
N ARG A 274 -14.15 -19.99 -0.51
CA ARG A 274 -13.78 -21.04 -1.47
C ARG A 274 -12.47 -20.70 -2.21
N ILE A 275 -12.27 -19.42 -2.55
CA ILE A 275 -11.01 -18.93 -3.17
C ILE A 275 -9.87 -19.09 -2.16
N ALA A 276 -10.01 -18.55 -0.96
CA ALA A 276 -8.99 -18.59 0.09
C ALA A 276 -8.62 -20.03 0.47
N ALA A 277 -9.59 -20.97 0.45
CA ALA A 277 -9.37 -22.39 0.69
C ALA A 277 -8.85 -23.16 -0.54
N ARG A 278 -8.53 -22.49 -1.66
CA ARG A 278 -8.11 -23.11 -2.95
C ARG A 278 -9.10 -24.12 -3.51
N ARG A 279 -10.38 -24.00 -3.20
CA ARG A 279 -11.41 -24.88 -3.75
C ARG A 279 -11.84 -24.46 -5.17
N LEU A 280 -11.48 -23.24 -5.56
CA LEU A 280 -11.69 -22.67 -6.89
C LEU A 280 -10.32 -22.30 -7.47
N THR A 281 -9.65 -23.26 -8.07
CA THR A 281 -8.42 -22.99 -8.82
C THR A 281 -8.78 -22.78 -10.29
N SER A 282 -8.42 -21.62 -10.84
CA SER A 282 -8.30 -21.56 -12.30
C SER A 282 -7.14 -22.49 -12.67
N GLU A 283 -7.28 -23.35 -13.68
CA GLU A 283 -6.25 -24.28 -14.16
C GLU A 283 -4.98 -23.58 -14.74
N ALA A 284 -4.84 -22.28 -14.55
CA ALA A 284 -3.63 -21.53 -14.81
C ALA A 284 -2.62 -21.84 -13.70
N GLY A 285 -1.94 -22.97 -13.79
CA GLY A 285 -0.77 -23.28 -12.98
C GLY A 285 0.29 -22.18 -13.09
N PRO A 286 1.29 -22.17 -12.17
CA PRO A 286 2.38 -21.21 -12.20
C PRO A 286 3.00 -21.20 -13.61
N ILE A 287 3.29 -20.00 -14.12
CA ILE A 287 3.94 -19.80 -15.43
C ILE A 287 5.25 -20.58 -15.36
N SER A 288 5.29 -21.77 -15.97
CA SER A 288 6.57 -22.41 -16.30
C SER A 288 7.29 -21.44 -17.24
N ALA A 289 8.38 -20.87 -16.77
CA ALA A 289 9.26 -20.09 -17.62
C ALA A 289 9.55 -20.90 -18.89
N PRO A 290 9.51 -20.30 -20.09
CA PRO A 290 9.88 -21.03 -21.29
C PRO A 290 11.29 -21.56 -21.07
N ALA A 291 11.46 -22.89 -21.24
CA ALA A 291 12.75 -23.51 -21.19
C ALA A 291 13.69 -22.77 -22.17
N ARG A 292 14.72 -22.11 -21.62
CA ARG A 292 15.81 -21.58 -22.47
C ARG A 292 16.46 -22.77 -23.13
N THR A 293 16.17 -22.98 -24.40
CA THR A 293 16.99 -23.82 -25.27
C THR A 293 18.35 -23.13 -25.32
N ILE A 294 19.34 -23.72 -24.63
CA ILE A 294 20.75 -23.34 -24.77
C ILE A 294 21.20 -24.07 -26.05
N GLU A 295 21.36 -23.34 -27.13
CA GLU A 295 22.21 -23.73 -28.27
C GLU A 295 23.62 -23.16 -28.06
#